data_50725066c60427c89185e5ca21b17be6
#
_entry.id   50725066c60427c89185e5ca21b17be6
#
_cell.length_a   1.000
_cell.length_b   1.000
_cell.length_c   1.000
_cell.angle_alpha   90.00
_cell.angle_beta   90.00
_cell.angle_gamma   90.00
#
_symmetry.space_group_name_H-M   'P 1'
#
loop_
_entity.id
_entity.type
_entity.pdbx_description
1 polymer ?
#
loop_
_entity_poly.entity_id
_entity_poly.type
_entity_poly.pdbx_seq_one_letter_code
_entity_poly.pdbx_strand_id
1 'polypeptide(L)'
;MSKADQQFVAMCRDILDHGTTTEGQKVRPVWEDGTPAYTIKNFGVTARYDLREEFPALTLRRTALKSAMDEILWIYQKKSNNVHDLNSHIWDEWADETGSIGKAYGYQIGQKSHYAEGDFDQMDRVLYDLKNTPYSRRIMTNTYVFSDLSEMHLYPCAYSVTYNVTQRPQDDKPTLNMILNQRSQDILAANNWNVCQYAILLMMVAQSVDMIPGELLHVIADAHIYDRHVDIVRELIERPQFAAPKVTLNPDVYDFYAFTTDDLIVEGYEHGPQVKNIPIAV
;
A
#
# COMPACT_ATOMS: atom_id res chain seq x y z
N MET A 1 -1.06 12.46 19.27
CA MET A 1 -1.50 12.58 17.87
C MET A 1 -0.52 11.79 17.01
N SER A 2 -1.03 10.93 16.14
CA SER A 2 -0.22 10.17 15.21
C SER A 2 0.30 11.06 14.08
N LYS A 3 1.53 10.83 13.61
CA LYS A 3 2.09 11.52 12.43
C LYS A 3 1.34 11.14 11.16
N ALA A 4 0.82 9.90 11.10
CA ALA A 4 0.00 9.45 9.97
C ALA A 4 -1.30 10.26 9.87
N ASP A 5 -1.99 10.52 10.99
CA ASP A 5 -3.18 11.39 10.99
C ASP A 5 -2.85 12.80 10.54
N GLN A 6 -1.73 13.37 11.05
CA GLN A 6 -1.32 14.73 10.69
C GLN A 6 -1.04 14.85 9.18
N GLN A 7 -0.33 13.89 8.60
CA GLN A 7 -0.05 13.86 7.15
C GLN A 7 -1.32 13.65 6.33
N PHE A 8 -2.21 12.75 6.77
CA PHE A 8 -3.49 12.51 6.11
C PHE A 8 -4.38 13.76 6.12
N VAL A 9 -4.54 14.40 7.28
CA VAL A 9 -5.33 15.64 7.42
C VAL A 9 -4.76 16.76 6.56
N ALA A 10 -3.44 16.95 6.57
CA ALA A 10 -2.77 17.96 5.74
C ALA A 10 -3.00 17.69 4.24
N MET A 11 -2.87 16.45 3.81
CA MET A 11 -3.13 16.04 2.42
C MET A 11 -4.59 16.28 2.02
N CYS A 12 -5.55 15.87 2.87
CA CYS A 12 -6.97 16.09 2.61
C CYS A 12 -7.30 17.58 2.49
N ARG A 13 -6.81 18.41 3.41
CA ARG A 13 -7.04 19.87 3.37
C ARG A 13 -6.44 20.48 2.11
N ASP A 14 -5.22 20.12 1.76
CA ASP A 14 -4.58 20.63 0.56
C ASP A 14 -5.37 20.28 -0.72
N ILE A 15 -5.89 19.04 -0.83
CA ILE A 15 -6.73 18.63 -1.95
C ILE A 15 -8.05 19.41 -1.97
N LEU A 16 -8.72 19.55 -0.80
CA LEU A 16 -10.02 20.23 -0.71
C LEU A 16 -9.92 21.73 -0.97
N ASP A 17 -8.81 22.37 -0.56
CA ASP A 17 -8.63 23.83 -0.63
C ASP A 17 -7.97 24.30 -1.94
N HIS A 18 -7.08 23.48 -2.49
CA HIS A 18 -6.24 23.86 -3.63
C HIS A 18 -6.31 22.90 -4.83
N GLY A 19 -7.01 21.77 -4.70
CA GLY A 19 -7.09 20.76 -5.75
C GLY A 19 -7.88 21.21 -6.97
N THR A 20 -7.61 20.57 -8.09
CA THR A 20 -8.29 20.79 -9.36
C THR A 20 -9.45 19.81 -9.52
N THR A 21 -10.65 20.31 -9.82
CA THR A 21 -11.80 19.46 -10.10
C THR A 21 -11.77 18.88 -11.52
N THR A 22 -12.29 17.66 -11.67
CA THR A 22 -12.54 17.02 -12.96
C THR A 22 -14.01 17.18 -13.41
N GLU A 23 -14.80 17.99 -12.72
CA GLU A 23 -16.20 18.26 -13.07
C GLU A 23 -16.31 18.79 -14.50
N GLY A 24 -17.23 18.23 -15.27
CA GLY A 24 -17.42 18.56 -16.68
C GLY A 24 -16.39 17.95 -17.64
N GLN A 25 -15.38 17.23 -17.15
CA GLN A 25 -14.42 16.50 -17.98
C GLN A 25 -14.95 15.10 -18.31
N LYS A 26 -14.45 14.48 -19.37
CA LYS A 26 -14.69 13.06 -19.66
C LYS A 26 -13.84 12.22 -18.71
N VAL A 27 -14.49 11.63 -17.71
CA VAL A 27 -13.88 10.71 -16.76
C VAL A 27 -14.29 9.26 -17.06
N ARG A 28 -13.44 8.29 -16.69
CA ARG A 28 -13.73 6.86 -16.87
C ARG A 28 -14.65 6.33 -15.77
N PRO A 29 -14.35 6.59 -14.47
CA PRO A 29 -15.12 5.98 -13.39
C PRO A 29 -16.54 6.54 -13.33
N VAL A 30 -17.46 5.65 -12.95
CA VAL A 30 -18.87 5.97 -12.75
C VAL A 30 -19.33 5.49 -11.38
N TRP A 31 -20.34 6.15 -10.83
CA TRP A 31 -21.05 5.68 -9.65
C TRP A 31 -22.01 4.54 -10.02
N GLU A 32 -22.50 3.82 -9.00
CA GLU A 32 -23.49 2.73 -9.16
C GLU A 32 -24.73 3.14 -9.97
N ASP A 33 -25.15 4.41 -9.88
CA ASP A 33 -26.26 4.96 -10.64
C ASP A 33 -25.91 5.36 -12.09
N GLY A 34 -24.68 5.07 -12.54
CA GLY A 34 -24.20 5.37 -13.88
C GLY A 34 -23.77 6.82 -14.09
N THR A 35 -23.85 7.68 -13.09
CA THR A 35 -23.38 9.07 -13.20
C THR A 35 -21.84 9.14 -13.15
N PRO A 36 -21.20 10.10 -13.85
CA PRO A 36 -19.74 10.26 -13.79
C PRO A 36 -19.25 10.51 -12.36
N ALA A 37 -18.21 9.81 -11.95
CA ALA A 37 -17.55 10.01 -10.65
C ALA A 37 -16.43 11.04 -10.79
N TYR A 38 -16.75 12.29 -10.47
CA TYR A 38 -15.78 13.38 -10.52
C TYR A 38 -14.89 13.39 -9.28
N THR A 39 -13.72 14.02 -9.40
CA THR A 39 -12.75 14.14 -8.32
C THR A 39 -12.26 15.57 -8.15
N ILE A 40 -11.80 15.88 -6.94
CA ILE A 40 -10.87 16.98 -6.67
C ILE A 40 -9.51 16.34 -6.42
N LYS A 41 -8.45 16.82 -7.07
CA LYS A 41 -7.16 16.15 -7.05
C LYS A 41 -5.97 17.09 -7.05
N ASN A 42 -4.87 16.61 -6.47
CA ASN A 42 -3.54 17.21 -6.54
C ASN A 42 -2.56 16.30 -7.29
N PHE A 43 -1.64 16.91 -8.01
CA PHE A 43 -0.56 16.23 -8.70
C PHE A 43 0.70 16.14 -7.83
N GLY A 44 1.32 14.95 -7.79
CA GLY A 44 2.67 14.82 -7.25
C GLY A 44 2.75 14.91 -5.72
N VAL A 45 1.80 14.30 -5.00
CA VAL A 45 1.77 14.30 -3.54
C VAL A 45 2.75 13.26 -2.99
N THR A 46 3.47 13.62 -1.92
CA THR A 46 4.38 12.70 -1.21
C THR A 46 4.10 12.70 0.28
N ALA A 47 4.17 11.51 0.90
CA ALA A 47 4.10 11.34 2.35
C ALA A 47 5.23 10.42 2.81
N ARG A 48 5.86 10.75 3.96
CA ARG A 48 7.00 10.01 4.49
C ARG A 48 6.68 9.51 5.90
N TYR A 49 6.87 8.21 6.11
CA TYR A 49 6.61 7.53 7.37
C TYR A 49 7.89 6.83 7.84
N ASP A 50 8.39 7.18 9.02
CA ASP A 50 9.53 6.52 9.63
C ASP A 50 9.04 5.44 10.61
N LEU A 51 9.19 4.17 10.23
CA LEU A 51 8.72 3.03 11.02
C LEU A 51 9.53 2.82 12.31
N ARG A 52 10.67 3.50 12.47
CA ARG A 52 11.43 3.52 13.71
C ARG A 52 10.79 4.42 14.77
N GLU A 53 9.94 5.36 14.33
CA GLU A 53 9.25 6.29 15.23
C GLU A 53 7.84 5.82 15.57
N GLU A 54 7.04 5.49 14.56
CA GLU A 54 5.68 4.98 14.74
C GLU A 54 5.19 4.20 13.51
N PHE A 55 4.23 3.30 13.72
CA PHE A 55 3.54 2.63 12.63
C PHE A 55 2.45 3.54 12.04
N PRO A 56 2.33 3.67 10.71
CA PRO A 56 1.52 4.71 10.05
C PRO A 56 0.02 4.36 9.92
N ALA A 57 -0.61 3.80 10.96
CA ALA A 57 -2.05 3.59 10.98
C ALA A 57 -2.79 4.88 11.33
N LEU A 58 -3.88 5.17 10.61
CA LEU A 58 -4.79 6.24 11.00
C LEU A 58 -5.50 5.90 12.31
N THR A 59 -5.71 6.93 13.15
CA THR A 59 -6.54 6.84 14.34
C THR A 59 -7.89 7.56 14.18
N LEU A 60 -8.07 8.38 13.17
CA LEU A 60 -9.34 9.04 12.83
C LEU A 60 -10.48 8.03 12.55
N ARG A 61 -10.13 6.87 12.05
CA ARG A 61 -10.98 5.68 11.86
C ARG A 61 -10.11 4.43 11.93
N ARG A 62 -10.75 3.28 12.13
CA ARG A 62 -10.04 1.98 12.14
C ARG A 62 -9.51 1.61 10.75
N THR A 63 -8.27 1.16 10.69
CA THR A 63 -7.72 0.39 9.57
C THR A 63 -7.62 -1.08 9.98
N ALA A 64 -8.16 -2.01 9.17
CA ALA A 64 -8.14 -3.44 9.45
C ALA A 64 -6.74 -4.03 9.10
N LEU A 65 -5.76 -3.86 10.00
CA LEU A 65 -4.35 -4.16 9.76
C LEU A 65 -4.09 -5.63 9.38
N LYS A 66 -4.80 -6.59 10.01
CA LYS A 66 -4.67 -8.00 9.64
C LYS A 66 -5.17 -8.28 8.21
N SER A 67 -6.24 -7.62 7.79
CA SER A 67 -6.73 -7.76 6.41
C SER A 67 -5.79 -7.07 5.41
N ALA A 68 -5.19 -5.94 5.79
CA ALA A 68 -4.17 -5.29 4.98
C ALA A 68 -2.91 -6.18 4.82
N MET A 69 -2.51 -6.89 5.87
CA MET A 69 -1.44 -7.89 5.80
C MET A 69 -1.83 -9.09 4.92
N ASP A 70 -3.04 -9.63 5.06
CA ASP A 70 -3.51 -10.76 4.25
C ASP A 70 -3.43 -10.46 2.75
N GLU A 71 -3.80 -9.24 2.33
CA GLU A 71 -3.68 -8.81 0.95
C GLU A 71 -2.21 -8.68 0.50
N ILE A 72 -1.32 -8.17 1.34
CA ILE A 72 0.13 -8.15 1.03
C ILE A 72 0.70 -9.56 0.91
N LEU A 73 0.30 -10.48 1.79
CA LEU A 73 0.68 -11.89 1.67
C LEU A 73 0.14 -12.51 0.38
N TRP A 74 -1.10 -12.18 0.00
CA TRP A 74 -1.70 -12.64 -1.25
C TRP A 74 -0.91 -12.17 -2.48
N ILE A 75 -0.49 -10.89 -2.52
CA ILE A 75 0.26 -10.30 -3.64
C ILE A 75 1.72 -10.80 -3.67
N TYR A 76 2.46 -10.71 -2.55
CA TYR A 76 3.92 -10.85 -2.53
C TYR A 76 4.42 -12.23 -2.09
N GLN A 77 3.65 -12.95 -1.26
CA GLN A 77 4.03 -14.26 -0.76
C GLN A 77 3.37 -15.37 -1.58
N LYS A 78 2.02 -15.39 -1.67
CA LYS A 78 1.28 -16.36 -2.47
C LYS A 78 1.42 -16.10 -3.98
N LYS A 79 1.70 -14.84 -4.37
CA LYS A 79 1.85 -14.41 -5.77
C LYS A 79 0.61 -14.77 -6.59
N SER A 80 -0.55 -14.67 -5.94
CA SER A 80 -1.83 -15.07 -6.51
C SER A 80 -2.55 -13.89 -7.14
N ASN A 81 -3.38 -14.18 -8.14
CA ASN A 81 -4.35 -13.29 -8.75
C ASN A 81 -5.78 -13.83 -8.61
N ASN A 82 -5.98 -14.84 -7.74
CA ASN A 82 -7.29 -15.43 -7.47
C ASN A 82 -7.82 -14.97 -6.12
N VAL A 83 -9.01 -14.36 -6.09
CA VAL A 83 -9.62 -13.83 -4.86
C VAL A 83 -9.99 -14.91 -3.85
N HIS A 84 -10.10 -16.18 -4.26
CA HIS A 84 -10.35 -17.29 -3.34
C HIS A 84 -9.15 -17.59 -2.41
N ASP A 85 -7.95 -17.07 -2.74
CA ASP A 85 -6.76 -17.15 -1.90
C ASP A 85 -6.67 -16.01 -0.87
N LEU A 86 -7.62 -15.06 -0.89
CA LEU A 86 -7.72 -13.90 -0.03
C LEU A 86 -8.91 -14.08 0.94
N ASN A 87 -8.74 -13.71 2.21
CA ASN A 87 -9.82 -13.86 3.20
C ASN A 87 -10.84 -12.71 3.16
N SER A 88 -10.51 -11.58 2.53
CA SER A 88 -11.40 -10.43 2.39
C SER A 88 -12.07 -10.39 1.00
N HIS A 89 -13.23 -9.73 0.92
CA HIS A 89 -14.01 -9.60 -0.31
C HIS A 89 -13.77 -8.27 -1.07
N ILE A 90 -12.66 -7.59 -0.76
CA ILE A 90 -12.39 -6.25 -1.32
C ILE A 90 -12.02 -6.26 -2.80
N TRP A 91 -11.75 -7.43 -3.37
CA TRP A 91 -11.39 -7.61 -4.78
C TRP A 91 -12.45 -8.29 -5.62
N ASP A 92 -13.60 -8.70 -5.03
CA ASP A 92 -14.65 -9.48 -5.72
C ASP A 92 -15.22 -8.77 -6.93
N GLU A 93 -15.33 -7.44 -6.91
CA GLU A 93 -15.87 -6.64 -8.04
C GLU A 93 -14.98 -6.70 -9.31
N TRP A 94 -13.70 -7.02 -9.15
CA TRP A 94 -12.75 -7.13 -10.27
C TRP A 94 -12.44 -8.58 -10.67
N ALA A 95 -13.02 -9.56 -9.96
CA ALA A 95 -12.82 -10.97 -10.25
C ALA A 95 -13.79 -11.44 -11.35
N ASP A 96 -13.29 -12.32 -12.22
CA ASP A 96 -14.14 -13.05 -13.15
C ASP A 96 -14.83 -14.27 -12.49
N GLU A 97 -15.58 -15.05 -13.27
CA GLU A 97 -16.32 -16.22 -12.78
C GLU A 97 -15.41 -17.30 -12.16
N THR A 98 -14.10 -17.28 -12.44
CA THR A 98 -13.11 -18.19 -11.87
C THR A 98 -12.45 -17.64 -10.61
N GLY A 99 -12.78 -16.43 -10.23
CA GLY A 99 -12.16 -15.68 -9.13
C GLY A 99 -10.85 -14.98 -9.52
N SER A 100 -10.49 -14.93 -10.80
CA SER A 100 -9.26 -14.28 -11.26
C SER A 100 -9.45 -12.78 -11.48
N ILE A 101 -8.44 -11.98 -11.10
CA ILE A 101 -8.33 -10.55 -11.47
C ILE A 101 -7.44 -10.33 -12.71
N GLY A 102 -7.22 -11.39 -13.50
CA GLY A 102 -6.35 -11.35 -14.66
C GLY A 102 -4.86 -11.32 -14.29
N LYS A 103 -4.02 -10.82 -15.21
CA LYS A 103 -2.56 -10.77 -15.01
C LYS A 103 -2.10 -9.61 -14.09
N ALA A 104 -2.90 -9.25 -13.09
CA ALA A 104 -2.62 -8.13 -12.20
C ALA A 104 -1.86 -8.55 -10.92
N TYR A 105 -1.22 -7.60 -10.27
CA TYR A 105 -0.58 -7.67 -8.94
C TYR A 105 0.25 -8.94 -8.68
N GLY A 106 -0.29 -9.92 -7.93
CA GLY A 106 0.43 -11.14 -7.54
C GLY A 106 0.92 -11.95 -8.73
N TYR A 107 0.14 -11.99 -9.82
CA TYR A 107 0.58 -12.62 -11.06
C TYR A 107 1.91 -12.03 -11.54
N GLN A 108 2.04 -10.70 -11.58
CA GLN A 108 3.26 -10.03 -12.04
C GLN A 108 4.44 -10.22 -11.08
N ILE A 109 4.18 -10.25 -9.77
CA ILE A 109 5.23 -10.53 -8.77
C ILE A 109 5.80 -11.94 -8.96
N GLY A 110 4.95 -12.92 -9.30
CA GLY A 110 5.33 -14.32 -9.51
C GLY A 110 5.99 -14.64 -10.84
N GLN A 111 6.04 -13.67 -11.80
CA GLN A 111 6.69 -13.93 -13.09
C GLN A 111 8.20 -14.09 -12.94
N LYS A 112 8.72 -15.21 -13.42
CA LYS A 112 10.16 -15.50 -13.38
C LYS A 112 10.90 -14.81 -14.51
N SER A 113 12.08 -14.29 -14.17
CA SER A 113 13.06 -13.74 -15.10
C SER A 113 14.40 -14.46 -14.94
N HIS A 114 15.11 -14.60 -16.05
CA HIS A 114 16.44 -15.22 -16.06
C HIS A 114 17.51 -14.19 -15.71
N TYR A 115 18.35 -14.53 -14.73
CA TYR A 115 19.52 -13.77 -14.29
C TYR A 115 20.78 -14.64 -14.37
N ALA A 116 21.95 -14.05 -14.25
CA ALA A 116 23.21 -14.80 -14.24
C ALA A 116 23.29 -15.81 -13.08
N GLU A 117 22.61 -15.52 -11.97
CA GLU A 117 22.58 -16.34 -10.75
C GLU A 117 21.47 -17.42 -10.77
N GLY A 118 20.54 -17.37 -11.75
CA GLY A 118 19.43 -18.31 -11.87
C GLY A 118 18.11 -17.64 -12.22
N ASP A 119 17.01 -18.39 -12.12
CA ASP A 119 15.67 -17.92 -12.38
C ASP A 119 15.01 -17.47 -11.08
N PHE A 120 14.61 -16.20 -11.02
CA PHE A 120 13.93 -15.60 -9.88
C PHE A 120 12.63 -14.96 -10.32
N ASP A 121 11.60 -15.05 -9.49
CA ASP A 121 10.53 -14.08 -9.55
C ASP A 121 10.94 -12.76 -8.85
N GLN A 122 10.05 -11.76 -8.90
CA GLN A 122 10.44 -10.43 -8.43
C GLN A 122 10.73 -10.39 -6.93
N MET A 123 9.95 -11.11 -6.10
CA MET A 123 10.16 -11.08 -4.65
C MET A 123 11.38 -11.91 -4.24
N ASP A 124 11.58 -13.08 -4.85
CA ASP A 124 12.78 -13.88 -4.63
C ASP A 124 14.05 -13.11 -5.02
N ARG A 125 13.98 -12.34 -6.12
CA ARG A 125 15.10 -11.48 -6.55
C ARG A 125 15.37 -10.36 -5.54
N VAL A 126 14.35 -9.71 -5.01
CA VAL A 126 14.51 -8.68 -3.95
C VAL A 126 15.22 -9.27 -2.73
N LEU A 127 14.75 -10.42 -2.23
CA LEU A 127 15.34 -11.07 -1.06
C LEU A 127 16.79 -11.50 -1.33
N TYR A 128 17.07 -12.04 -2.51
CA TYR A 128 18.41 -12.42 -2.93
C TYR A 128 19.36 -11.22 -2.96
N ASP A 129 18.95 -10.13 -3.62
CA ASP A 129 19.77 -8.92 -3.76
C ASP A 129 20.02 -8.24 -2.41
N LEU A 130 19.00 -8.16 -1.53
CA LEU A 130 19.18 -7.59 -0.19
C LEU A 130 20.15 -8.40 0.69
N LYS A 131 20.24 -9.72 0.49
CA LYS A 131 21.20 -10.58 1.21
C LYS A 131 22.61 -10.53 0.62
N ASN A 132 22.74 -10.40 -0.70
CA ASN A 132 24.04 -10.55 -1.38
C ASN A 132 24.65 -9.22 -1.84
N THR A 133 23.82 -8.24 -2.21
CA THR A 133 24.24 -6.91 -2.73
C THR A 133 23.35 -5.80 -2.18
N PRO A 134 23.23 -5.65 -0.84
CA PRO A 134 22.21 -4.79 -0.20
C PRO A 134 22.26 -3.32 -0.64
N TYR A 135 23.43 -2.81 -1.01
CA TYR A 135 23.58 -1.41 -1.45
C TYR A 135 23.36 -1.21 -2.96
N SER A 136 22.84 -2.22 -3.65
CA SER A 136 22.43 -2.10 -5.06
C SER A 136 21.29 -1.10 -5.22
N ARG A 137 21.36 -0.29 -6.27
CA ARG A 137 20.30 0.67 -6.64
C ARG A 137 19.28 0.08 -7.61
N ARG A 138 19.25 -1.27 -7.75
CA ARG A 138 18.41 -2.00 -8.72
C ARG A 138 17.40 -2.90 -8.05
N ILE A 139 17.22 -2.78 -6.72
CA ILE A 139 16.32 -3.64 -5.95
C ILE A 139 14.92 -3.04 -6.00
N MET A 140 14.04 -3.66 -6.78
CA MET A 140 12.69 -3.15 -6.98
C MET A 140 11.73 -4.25 -7.45
N THR A 141 10.44 -3.98 -7.29
CA THR A 141 9.35 -4.73 -7.92
C THR A 141 8.49 -3.81 -8.78
N ASN A 142 7.86 -4.34 -9.83
CA ASN A 142 6.97 -3.61 -10.72
C ASN A 142 5.82 -4.51 -11.17
N THR A 143 4.60 -4.03 -10.99
CA THR A 143 3.38 -4.76 -11.38
C THR A 143 2.71 -4.17 -12.63
N TYR A 144 3.20 -3.03 -13.16
CA TYR A 144 2.65 -2.38 -14.34
C TYR A 144 3.41 -2.83 -15.59
N VAL A 145 2.97 -3.92 -16.18
CA VAL A 145 3.61 -4.55 -17.34
C VAL A 145 2.77 -4.28 -18.59
N PHE A 146 3.29 -3.44 -19.50
CA PHE A 146 2.55 -2.92 -20.65
C PHE A 146 2.00 -4.00 -21.58
N SER A 147 2.73 -5.11 -21.78
CA SER A 147 2.29 -6.23 -22.63
C SER A 147 1.05 -6.94 -22.09
N ASP A 148 0.80 -6.86 -20.78
CA ASP A 148 -0.23 -7.63 -20.09
C ASP A 148 -1.43 -6.77 -19.65
N LEU A 149 -1.39 -5.44 -19.86
CA LEU A 149 -2.45 -4.54 -19.39
C LEU A 149 -3.84 -4.92 -19.88
N SER A 150 -3.96 -5.38 -21.13
CA SER A 150 -5.26 -5.78 -21.70
C SER A 150 -5.85 -7.05 -21.04
N GLU A 151 -5.05 -7.80 -20.30
CA GLU A 151 -5.45 -8.99 -19.56
C GLU A 151 -5.56 -8.74 -18.05
N MET A 152 -5.46 -7.46 -17.60
CA MET A 152 -5.67 -7.04 -16.22
C MET A 152 -7.08 -6.48 -16.07
N HIS A 153 -7.86 -6.98 -15.11
CA HIS A 153 -9.19 -6.45 -14.83
C HIS A 153 -9.13 -5.11 -14.10
N LEU A 154 -8.05 -4.86 -13.34
CA LEU A 154 -7.73 -3.56 -12.77
C LEU A 154 -6.23 -3.27 -12.97
N TYR A 155 -5.93 -2.14 -13.61
CA TYR A 155 -4.54 -1.70 -13.77
C TYR A 155 -3.95 -1.28 -12.41
N PRO A 156 -2.75 -1.79 -12.05
CA PRO A 156 -2.16 -1.53 -10.75
C PRO A 156 -2.04 -0.04 -10.43
N CYS A 157 -2.61 0.39 -9.29
CA CYS A 157 -2.44 1.74 -8.75
C CYS A 157 -1.10 1.85 -8.04
N ALA A 158 -0.83 0.95 -7.11
CA ALA A 158 0.48 0.73 -6.49
C ALA A 158 1.33 -0.12 -7.45
N TYR A 159 2.09 0.55 -8.32
CA TYR A 159 2.68 -0.12 -9.47
C TYR A 159 4.15 -0.48 -9.30
N SER A 160 4.90 0.21 -8.45
CA SER A 160 6.29 -0.16 -8.20
C SER A 160 6.73 0.14 -6.77
N VAL A 161 7.64 -0.70 -6.30
CA VAL A 161 8.34 -0.55 -5.03
C VAL A 161 9.83 -0.55 -5.29
N THR A 162 10.55 0.43 -4.73
CA THR A 162 12.01 0.48 -4.78
C THR A 162 12.55 0.38 -3.37
N TYR A 163 13.50 -0.52 -3.16
CA TYR A 163 14.20 -0.71 -1.88
C TYR A 163 15.55 -0.02 -1.90
N ASN A 164 15.93 0.56 -0.75
CA ASN A 164 17.23 1.20 -0.57
C ASN A 164 17.74 0.95 0.84
N VAL A 165 19.00 0.54 0.95
CA VAL A 165 19.65 0.28 2.23
C VAL A 165 20.56 1.43 2.59
N THR A 166 20.42 1.92 3.83
CA THR A 166 21.30 2.94 4.42
C THR A 166 21.91 2.41 5.72
N GLN A 167 23.16 2.78 5.99
CA GLN A 167 23.82 2.49 7.26
C GLN A 167 24.83 3.61 7.56
N ARG A 168 24.75 4.18 8.75
CA ARG A 168 25.73 5.13 9.24
C ARG A 168 26.82 4.37 10.00
N PRO A 169 28.04 4.94 10.15
CA PRO A 169 29.11 4.28 10.89
C PRO A 169 28.79 3.86 12.31
N GLN A 170 27.84 4.55 12.95
CA GLN A 170 27.39 4.28 14.32
C GLN A 170 26.20 3.31 14.42
N ASP A 171 25.63 2.88 13.30
CA ASP A 171 24.47 2.00 13.31
C ASP A 171 24.92 0.54 13.42
N ASP A 172 24.37 -0.22 14.35
CA ASP A 172 24.69 -1.63 14.55
C ASP A 172 24.21 -2.51 13.39
N LYS A 173 23.09 -2.13 12.75
CA LYS A 173 22.50 -2.84 11.61
C LYS A 173 22.13 -1.88 10.49
N PRO A 174 22.14 -2.37 9.25
CA PRO A 174 21.61 -1.59 8.11
C PRO A 174 20.11 -1.34 8.26
N THR A 175 19.67 -0.22 7.71
CA THR A 175 18.26 0.20 7.66
C THR A 175 17.73 0.03 6.25
N LEU A 176 16.62 -0.71 6.11
CA LEU A 176 15.92 -0.88 4.84
C LEU A 176 14.83 0.20 4.70
N ASN A 177 14.91 0.96 3.63
CA ASN A 177 13.92 1.97 3.26
C ASN A 177 13.17 1.54 2.00
N MET A 178 11.97 2.10 1.80
CA MET A 178 11.10 1.78 0.68
C MET A 178 10.51 3.03 0.07
N ILE A 179 10.44 3.09 -1.26
CA ILE A 179 9.59 4.01 -2.01
C ILE A 179 8.45 3.22 -2.60
N LEU A 180 7.21 3.59 -2.26
CA LEU A 180 6.00 3.12 -2.93
C LEU A 180 5.58 4.16 -3.96
N ASN A 181 5.51 3.77 -5.24
CA ASN A 181 4.99 4.60 -6.31
C ASN A 181 3.55 4.21 -6.67
N GLN A 182 2.64 5.17 -6.58
CA GLN A 182 1.26 5.03 -7.02
C GLN A 182 0.93 6.04 -8.12
N ARG A 183 0.31 5.56 -9.21
CA ARG A 183 -0.17 6.43 -10.29
C ARG A 183 -1.48 7.12 -9.95
N SER A 184 -2.26 6.56 -9.02
CA SER A 184 -3.60 7.00 -8.67
C SER A 184 -3.95 6.54 -7.26
N GLN A 185 -4.55 7.42 -6.45
CA GLN A 185 -4.89 7.13 -5.06
C GLN A 185 -6.21 7.78 -4.67
N ASP A 186 -7.23 6.96 -4.42
CA ASP A 186 -8.41 7.38 -3.66
C ASP A 186 -8.01 7.60 -2.19
N ILE A 187 -8.03 8.86 -1.77
CA ILE A 187 -7.54 9.25 -0.44
C ILE A 187 -8.47 8.72 0.66
N LEU A 188 -9.79 8.74 0.46
CA LEU A 188 -10.70 8.23 1.47
C LEU A 188 -10.67 6.71 1.54
N ALA A 189 -10.89 6.01 0.43
CA ALA A 189 -11.10 4.57 0.47
C ALA A 189 -9.80 3.78 0.66
N ALA A 190 -8.70 4.17 -0.01
CA ALA A 190 -7.54 3.32 -0.16
C ALA A 190 -6.23 3.84 0.46
N ASN A 191 -6.09 5.16 0.73
CA ASN A 191 -4.78 5.71 1.12
C ASN A 191 -4.16 5.00 2.32
N ASN A 192 -4.81 5.00 3.47
CA ASN A 192 -4.20 4.41 4.67
C ASN A 192 -4.13 2.89 4.61
N TRP A 193 -5.02 2.26 3.87
CA TRP A 193 -4.93 0.83 3.59
C TRP A 193 -3.61 0.49 2.91
N ASN A 194 -3.29 1.16 1.80
CA ASN A 194 -2.04 0.93 1.07
C ASN A 194 -0.81 1.31 1.91
N VAL A 195 -0.85 2.44 2.64
CA VAL A 195 0.26 2.84 3.53
C VAL A 195 0.55 1.74 4.56
N CYS A 196 -0.48 1.20 5.23
CA CYS A 196 -0.30 0.12 6.20
C CYS A 196 0.20 -1.18 5.54
N GLN A 197 -0.33 -1.53 4.36
CA GLN A 197 0.12 -2.70 3.60
C GLN A 197 1.62 -2.65 3.32
N TYR A 198 2.10 -1.55 2.75
CA TYR A 198 3.50 -1.43 2.37
C TYR A 198 4.42 -1.16 3.56
N ALA A 199 3.91 -0.60 4.66
CA ALA A 199 4.63 -0.56 5.93
C ALA A 199 4.85 -1.99 6.49
N ILE A 200 3.83 -2.85 6.47
CA ILE A 200 3.95 -4.25 6.86
C ILE A 200 4.92 -5.00 5.94
N LEU A 201 4.82 -4.81 4.62
CA LEU A 201 5.76 -5.40 3.66
C LEU A 201 7.21 -4.99 3.97
N LEU A 202 7.46 -3.71 4.24
CA LEU A 202 8.79 -3.21 4.62
C LEU A 202 9.29 -3.89 5.89
N MET A 203 8.44 -4.05 6.92
CA MET A 203 8.79 -4.73 8.15
C MET A 203 9.13 -6.21 7.91
N MET A 204 8.31 -6.93 7.14
CA MET A 204 8.53 -8.35 6.81
C MET A 204 9.85 -8.56 6.05
N VAL A 205 10.08 -7.75 5.01
CA VAL A 205 11.32 -7.84 4.22
C VAL A 205 12.53 -7.51 5.06
N ALA A 206 12.49 -6.43 5.86
CA ALA A 206 13.59 -6.03 6.72
C ALA A 206 13.95 -7.14 7.74
N GLN A 207 12.94 -7.74 8.39
CA GLN A 207 13.15 -8.83 9.34
C GLN A 207 13.73 -10.07 8.65
N SER A 208 13.28 -10.41 7.44
CA SER A 208 13.77 -11.58 6.69
C SER A 208 15.23 -11.47 6.21
N VAL A 209 15.78 -10.26 6.18
CA VAL A 209 17.17 -10.00 5.77
C VAL A 209 18.02 -9.39 6.89
N ASP A 210 17.53 -9.48 8.14
CA ASP A 210 18.19 -8.97 9.36
C ASP A 210 18.56 -7.48 9.31
N MET A 211 17.63 -6.65 8.82
CA MET A 211 17.75 -5.19 8.75
C MET A 211 16.70 -4.50 9.63
N ILE A 212 16.92 -3.22 9.94
CA ILE A 212 15.95 -2.37 10.64
C ILE A 212 14.97 -1.81 9.60
N PRO A 213 13.64 -1.94 9.78
CA PRO A 213 12.68 -1.23 8.93
C PRO A 213 12.81 0.28 9.16
N GLY A 214 13.04 1.01 8.07
CA GLY A 214 13.30 2.45 8.08
C GLY A 214 12.11 3.26 7.59
N GLU A 215 12.33 4.05 6.55
CA GLU A 215 11.33 4.97 6.02
C GLU A 215 10.54 4.34 4.86
N LEU A 216 9.23 4.53 4.88
CA LEU A 216 8.33 4.37 3.74
C LEU A 216 8.07 5.77 3.15
N LEU A 217 8.56 6.03 1.95
CA LEU A 217 8.18 7.19 1.14
C LEU A 217 7.08 6.80 0.17
N HIS A 218 5.89 7.36 0.35
CA HIS A 218 4.75 7.15 -0.53
C HIS A 218 4.69 8.30 -1.55
N VAL A 219 4.78 7.98 -2.83
CA VAL A 219 4.75 8.93 -3.95
C VAL A 219 3.49 8.69 -4.76
N ILE A 220 2.65 9.71 -4.91
CA ILE A 220 1.34 9.61 -5.56
C ILE A 220 1.29 10.61 -6.71
N ALA A 221 1.10 10.14 -7.95
CA ALA A 221 0.98 11.03 -9.10
C ALA A 221 -0.37 11.76 -9.13
N ASP A 222 -1.47 11.07 -8.85
CA ASP A 222 -2.84 11.60 -8.81
C ASP A 222 -3.47 11.25 -7.46
N ALA A 223 -3.45 12.18 -6.52
CA ALA A 223 -4.06 12.06 -5.20
C ALA A 223 -5.43 12.74 -5.23
N HIS A 224 -6.51 11.98 -5.05
CA HIS A 224 -7.85 12.51 -5.27
C HIS A 224 -8.87 12.13 -4.21
N ILE A 225 -9.87 12.99 -4.08
CA ILE A 225 -11.09 12.79 -3.31
C ILE A 225 -12.26 12.84 -4.30
N TYR A 226 -13.05 11.77 -4.36
CA TYR A 226 -14.26 11.75 -5.20
C TYR A 226 -15.30 12.75 -4.68
N ASP A 227 -16.15 13.25 -5.59
CA ASP A 227 -17.18 14.23 -5.29
C ASP A 227 -18.11 13.76 -4.15
N ARG A 228 -18.56 12.49 -4.16
CA ARG A 228 -19.39 11.90 -3.08
C ARG A 228 -18.61 11.60 -1.79
N HIS A 229 -17.30 11.73 -1.80
CA HIS A 229 -16.46 11.56 -0.62
C HIS A 229 -16.18 12.87 0.13
N VAL A 230 -16.42 14.03 -0.50
CA VAL A 230 -16.01 15.35 0.03
C VAL A 230 -16.54 15.60 1.45
N ASP A 231 -17.82 15.40 1.68
CA ASP A 231 -18.42 15.67 2.99
C ASP A 231 -17.96 14.66 4.04
N ILE A 232 -17.75 13.40 3.64
CA ILE A 232 -17.20 12.36 4.52
C ILE A 232 -15.76 12.71 4.94
N VAL A 233 -14.96 13.19 4.02
CA VAL A 233 -13.57 13.59 4.30
C VAL A 233 -13.55 14.82 5.20
N ARG A 234 -14.40 15.84 4.95
CA ARG A 234 -14.50 17.02 5.82
C ARG A 234 -14.84 16.67 7.27
N GLU A 235 -15.79 15.74 7.47
CA GLU A 235 -16.11 15.24 8.81
C GLU A 235 -14.94 14.46 9.42
N LEU A 236 -14.32 13.56 8.63
CA LEU A 236 -13.27 12.68 9.09
C LEU A 236 -12.04 13.44 9.61
N ILE A 237 -11.60 14.47 8.89
CA ILE A 237 -10.40 15.25 9.26
C ILE A 237 -10.56 16.12 10.51
N GLU A 238 -11.79 16.31 10.96
CA GLU A 238 -12.08 17.07 12.21
C GLU A 238 -12.23 16.14 13.43
N ARG A 239 -12.14 14.83 13.26
CA ARG A 239 -12.26 13.86 14.37
C ARG A 239 -11.07 13.93 15.32
N PRO A 240 -11.27 13.57 16.61
CA PRO A 240 -10.17 13.40 17.55
C PRO A 240 -9.12 12.42 17.05
N GLN A 241 -7.86 12.74 17.29
CA GLN A 241 -6.70 11.92 16.96
C GLN A 241 -6.13 11.29 18.23
N PHE A 242 -5.69 10.03 18.14
CA PHE A 242 -5.09 9.29 19.24
C PHE A 242 -3.58 9.07 19.00
N ALA A 243 -2.92 8.35 19.89
CA ALA A 243 -1.55 7.90 19.67
C ALA A 243 -1.51 6.80 18.62
N ALA A 244 -0.43 6.75 17.86
CA ALA A 244 -0.21 5.66 16.92
C ALA A 244 -0.14 4.31 17.66
N PRO A 245 -0.69 3.21 17.09
CA PRO A 245 -0.52 1.89 17.67
C PRO A 245 0.95 1.47 17.62
N LYS A 246 1.36 0.65 18.58
CA LYS A 246 2.59 -0.12 18.43
C LYS A 246 2.30 -1.36 17.59
N VAL A 247 2.98 -1.49 16.48
CA VAL A 247 2.85 -2.65 15.57
C VAL A 247 4.22 -3.30 15.42
N THR A 248 4.27 -4.61 15.68
CA THR A 248 5.47 -5.44 15.55
C THR A 248 5.12 -6.74 14.85
N LEU A 249 6.12 -7.43 14.35
CA LEU A 249 6.01 -8.79 13.84
C LEU A 249 6.49 -9.79 14.90
N ASN A 250 6.01 -11.03 14.81
CA ASN A 250 6.51 -12.14 15.60
C ASN A 250 8.04 -12.24 15.41
N PRO A 251 8.85 -12.08 16.47
CA PRO A 251 10.31 -12.05 16.35
C PRO A 251 10.93 -13.39 15.99
N ASP A 252 10.19 -14.49 16.08
CA ASP A 252 10.68 -15.85 15.78
C ASP A 252 10.55 -16.22 14.29
N VAL A 253 9.91 -15.38 13.47
CA VAL A 253 9.70 -15.62 12.03
C VAL A 253 10.73 -14.83 11.22
N TYR A 254 11.65 -15.53 10.55
CA TYR A 254 12.71 -14.92 9.71
C TYR A 254 12.59 -15.28 8.23
N ASP A 255 11.76 -16.25 7.88
CA ASP A 255 11.48 -16.57 6.48
C ASP A 255 10.31 -15.72 5.99
N PHE A 256 10.53 -14.95 4.92
CA PHE A 256 9.50 -14.11 4.30
C PHE A 256 8.24 -14.92 3.94
N TYR A 257 8.40 -16.16 3.53
CA TYR A 257 7.31 -17.04 3.11
C TYR A 257 6.61 -17.78 4.28
N ALA A 258 7.12 -17.64 5.50
CA ALA A 258 6.52 -18.24 6.69
C ALA A 258 5.58 -17.29 7.45
N PHE A 259 5.59 -15.98 7.15
CA PHE A 259 4.69 -15.03 7.81
C PHE A 259 3.22 -15.33 7.52
N THR A 260 2.41 -15.16 8.54
CA THR A 260 0.94 -15.23 8.52
C THR A 260 0.35 -13.98 9.16
N THR A 261 -0.96 -13.77 9.02
CA THR A 261 -1.65 -12.63 9.67
C THR A 261 -1.62 -12.71 11.21
N ASP A 262 -1.33 -13.87 11.78
CA ASP A 262 -1.22 -14.04 13.24
C ASP A 262 0.12 -13.56 13.78
N ASP A 263 1.12 -13.40 12.92
CA ASP A 263 2.42 -12.85 13.25
C ASP A 263 2.41 -11.30 13.36
N LEU A 264 1.31 -10.64 12.99
CA LEU A 264 1.12 -9.20 13.20
C LEU A 264 0.59 -8.93 14.61
N ILE A 265 1.42 -8.32 15.44
CA ILE A 265 1.11 -7.94 16.82
C ILE A 265 0.77 -6.46 16.85
N VAL A 266 -0.44 -6.12 17.31
CA VAL A 266 -0.95 -4.74 17.38
C VAL A 266 -1.34 -4.43 18.83
N GLU A 267 -0.71 -3.42 19.40
CA GLU A 267 -0.94 -2.99 20.79
C GLU A 267 -1.38 -1.53 20.83
N GLY A 268 -2.34 -1.20 21.69
CA GLY A 268 -2.76 0.18 21.97
C GLY A 268 -3.41 0.90 20.79
N TYR A 269 -4.11 0.18 19.90
CA TYR A 269 -4.78 0.80 18.74
C TYR A 269 -6.12 1.40 19.15
N GLU A 270 -6.08 2.63 19.65
CA GLU A 270 -7.24 3.47 19.88
C GLU A 270 -7.57 4.26 18.60
N HIS A 271 -8.85 4.34 18.23
CA HIS A 271 -9.27 4.99 17.00
C HIS A 271 -10.72 5.46 17.06
N GLY A 272 -11.07 6.42 16.20
CA GLY A 272 -12.44 6.87 15.99
C GLY A 272 -13.35 5.80 15.36
N PRO A 273 -14.65 6.08 15.26
CA PRO A 273 -15.60 5.16 14.65
C PRO A 273 -15.32 4.93 13.17
N GLN A 274 -15.59 3.70 12.72
CA GLN A 274 -15.42 3.36 11.30
C GLN A 274 -16.38 4.16 10.43
N VAL A 275 -15.91 4.62 9.27
CA VAL A 275 -16.75 5.16 8.20
C VAL A 275 -17.39 3.99 7.47
N LYS A 276 -18.73 3.99 7.43
CA LYS A 276 -19.53 2.94 6.79
C LYS A 276 -20.11 3.46 5.47
N ASN A 277 -20.41 2.53 4.56
CA ASN A 277 -21.12 2.82 3.30
C ASN A 277 -20.38 3.89 2.46
N ILE A 278 -19.06 3.81 2.37
CA ILE A 278 -18.29 4.65 1.45
C ILE A 278 -18.70 4.26 0.03
N PRO A 279 -19.24 5.19 -0.78
CA PRO A 279 -19.56 4.91 -2.18
C PRO A 279 -18.31 4.50 -2.95
N ILE A 280 -18.43 3.53 -3.85
CA ILE A 280 -17.33 3.08 -4.71
C ILE A 280 -17.61 3.50 -6.14
N ALA A 281 -16.61 4.07 -6.80
CA ALA A 281 -16.64 4.38 -8.23
C ALA A 281 -15.83 3.31 -9.00
N VAL A 282 -16.40 2.80 -10.11
CA VAL A 282 -15.80 1.73 -10.93
C VAL A 282 -15.57 2.16 -12.37
#